data_86755a4cbbc04502253bfe3c4932458a
#
_entry.id   86755a4cbbc04502253bfe3c4932458a
#
_cell.length_a   1.000
_cell.length_b   1.000
_cell.length_c   1.000
_cell.angle_alpha   90.00
_cell.angle_beta   90.00
_cell.angle_gamma   90.00
#
_symmetry.space_group_name_H-M   'P 1'
#
loop_
_entity.id
_entity.type
_entity.pdbx_description
1 polymer ?
#
loop_
_entity_poly.entity_id
_entity_poly.type
_entity_poly.pdbx_seq_one_letter_code
_entity_poly.pdbx_strand_id
1 'polypeptide(L)'
;MSEHTGHRERMRHRFEHDSGMDSFAPHEALELLLTYAIPRKDTNPIAHRLIERFGSLYAVLEAPADELTAVPEIGQRAAQLITMLLPLFRLYEKNRHEKDGCQNQS
;
A
#
# COMPACT_ATOMS: atom_id res chain seq x y z
N MET A 1 4.41 -25.92 -1.76
CA MET A 1 4.06 -24.82 -0.91
C MET A 1 5.12 -23.74 -0.94
N SER A 2 4.75 -22.54 -1.11
CA SER A 2 5.75 -21.52 -1.27
C SER A 2 5.95 -20.75 0.03
N GLU A 3 7.20 -20.34 0.24
CA GLU A 3 7.55 -19.60 1.45
C GLU A 3 6.87 -18.26 1.52
N HIS A 4 6.66 -17.63 0.36
CA HIS A 4 6.05 -16.31 0.42
C HIS A 4 4.57 -16.37 0.77
N THR A 5 3.91 -17.51 0.57
CA THR A 5 2.54 -17.67 1.02
C THR A 5 2.47 -17.61 2.54
N GLY A 6 3.37 -18.32 3.23
CA GLY A 6 3.42 -18.25 4.68
C GLY A 6 3.83 -16.88 5.17
N HIS A 7 4.72 -16.23 4.42
CA HIS A 7 5.17 -14.90 4.77
C HIS A 7 4.02 -13.89 4.70
N ARG A 8 3.17 -13.99 3.67
CA ARG A 8 2.02 -13.10 3.55
C ARG A 8 1.08 -13.25 4.73
N GLU A 9 0.84 -14.47 5.12
CA GLU A 9 -0.07 -14.71 6.23
C GLU A 9 0.51 -14.19 7.53
N ARG A 10 1.80 -14.33 7.73
CA ARG A 10 2.45 -13.79 8.91
C ARG A 10 2.35 -12.27 8.94
N MET A 11 2.52 -11.62 7.79
CA MET A 11 2.43 -10.17 7.74
C MET A 11 1.01 -9.69 8.01
N ARG A 12 0.02 -10.37 7.46
CA ARG A 12 -1.37 -10.03 7.71
C ARG A 12 -1.73 -10.23 9.17
N HIS A 13 -1.25 -11.30 9.73
CA HIS A 13 -1.50 -11.58 11.13
C HIS A 13 -0.87 -10.52 12.03
N ARG A 14 0.33 -10.11 11.68
CA ARG A 14 1.00 -9.05 12.44
C ARG A 14 0.23 -7.73 12.34
N PHE A 15 -0.27 -7.43 11.15
CA PHE A 15 -1.05 -6.23 10.96
C PHE A 15 -2.33 -6.26 11.81
N GLU A 16 -3.00 -7.40 11.82
CA GLU A 16 -4.21 -7.53 12.61
C GLU A 16 -3.93 -7.45 14.10
N HIS A 17 -2.87 -8.11 14.53
CA HIS A 17 -2.52 -8.14 15.94
C HIS A 17 -2.16 -6.75 16.44
N ASP A 18 -1.43 -5.99 15.64
CA ASP A 18 -0.96 -4.66 16.04
C ASP A 18 -1.99 -3.57 15.78
N SER A 19 -3.07 -3.90 15.09
CA SER A 19 -4.11 -2.92 14.75
C SER A 19 -3.54 -1.74 14.00
N GLY A 20 -2.56 -1.99 13.14
CA GLY A 20 -1.96 -0.92 12.37
C GLY A 20 -0.60 -1.31 11.86
N MET A 21 0.16 -0.31 11.51
CA MET A 21 1.44 -0.52 10.88
C MET A 21 2.60 0.14 11.61
N ASP A 22 2.42 0.47 12.88
CA ASP A 22 3.47 1.17 13.63
C ASP A 22 4.74 0.34 13.73
N SER A 23 4.62 -0.98 13.72
CA SER A 23 5.78 -1.86 13.81
C SER A 23 6.37 -2.20 12.45
N PHE A 24 5.76 -1.71 11.38
CA PHE A 24 6.21 -2.05 10.02
C PHE A 24 7.24 -1.05 9.54
N ALA A 25 8.29 -1.56 8.91
CA ALA A 25 9.16 -0.70 8.13
C ALA A 25 8.41 -0.27 6.86
N PRO A 26 8.80 0.85 6.24
CA PRO A 26 8.10 1.30 5.03
C PRO A 26 8.01 0.24 3.94
N HIS A 27 9.08 -0.52 3.70
CA HIS A 27 9.03 -1.54 2.67
C HIS A 27 8.11 -2.69 3.07
N GLU A 28 7.98 -2.95 4.37
CA GLU A 28 7.09 -4.01 4.82
C GLU A 28 5.63 -3.62 4.63
N ALA A 29 5.30 -2.36 4.91
CA ALA A 29 3.94 -1.89 4.69
C ALA A 29 3.58 -1.97 3.21
N LEU A 30 4.50 -1.56 2.35
CA LEU A 30 4.28 -1.63 0.92
C LEU A 30 4.16 -3.08 0.45
N GLU A 31 5.00 -3.94 0.99
CA GLU A 31 4.96 -5.34 0.66
C GLU A 31 3.59 -5.95 0.98
N LEU A 32 3.07 -5.65 2.15
CA LEU A 32 1.76 -6.16 2.54
C LEU A 32 0.67 -5.62 1.62
N LEU A 33 0.70 -4.33 1.33
CA LEU A 33 -0.26 -3.73 0.43
C LEU A 33 -0.25 -4.43 -0.93
N LEU A 34 0.94 -4.70 -1.46
CA LEU A 34 1.06 -5.30 -2.77
C LEU A 34 0.51 -6.72 -2.82
N THR A 35 0.44 -7.42 -1.69
CA THR A 35 -0.11 -8.78 -1.72
C THR A 35 -1.56 -8.80 -2.18
N TYR A 36 -2.26 -7.70 -2.06
CA TYR A 36 -3.66 -7.64 -2.47
C TYR A 36 -3.83 -7.37 -3.96
N ALA A 37 -2.79 -6.94 -4.63
CA ALA A 37 -2.83 -6.71 -6.08
C ALA A 37 -1.97 -7.69 -6.85
N ILE A 38 -1.03 -8.36 -6.19
CA ILE A 38 -0.10 -9.29 -6.84
C ILE A 38 -0.13 -10.59 -6.04
N PRO A 39 -1.14 -11.45 -6.29
CA PRO A 39 -1.39 -12.57 -5.38
C PRO A 39 -0.40 -13.72 -5.51
N ARG A 40 0.29 -13.84 -6.63
CA ARG A 40 1.07 -15.06 -6.86
C ARG A 40 2.57 -14.86 -6.82
N LYS A 41 3.04 -13.66 -6.51
CA LYS A 41 4.46 -13.38 -6.51
C LYS A 41 4.90 -12.96 -5.14
N ASP A 42 6.20 -13.11 -4.90
CA ASP A 42 6.80 -12.61 -3.68
C ASP A 42 6.89 -11.09 -3.81
N THR A 43 6.15 -10.39 -3.00
CA THR A 43 6.11 -8.94 -3.09
C THR A 43 7.26 -8.24 -2.38
N ASN A 44 8.07 -8.99 -1.64
CA ASN A 44 9.20 -8.38 -0.94
C ASN A 44 10.19 -7.72 -1.89
N PRO A 45 10.72 -8.43 -2.91
CA PRO A 45 11.65 -7.76 -3.83
C PRO A 45 10.98 -6.67 -4.65
N ILE A 46 9.69 -6.81 -4.91
CA ILE A 46 8.98 -5.77 -5.67
C ILE A 46 8.89 -4.49 -4.83
N ALA A 47 8.57 -4.62 -3.55
CA ALA A 47 8.50 -3.46 -2.67
C ALA A 47 9.85 -2.77 -2.55
N HIS A 48 10.92 -3.54 -2.40
CA HIS A 48 12.26 -2.96 -2.35
C HIS A 48 12.62 -2.24 -3.63
N ARG A 49 12.25 -2.82 -4.76
CA ARG A 49 12.54 -2.22 -6.05
C ARG A 49 11.80 -0.89 -6.21
N LEU A 50 10.56 -0.83 -5.76
CA LEU A 50 9.81 0.41 -5.84
C LEU A 50 10.44 1.50 -4.97
N ILE A 51 10.77 1.17 -3.74
CA ILE A 51 11.35 2.16 -2.85
C ILE A 51 12.71 2.62 -3.36
N GLU A 52 13.48 1.69 -3.93
CA GLU A 52 14.77 2.04 -4.49
C GLU A 52 14.61 2.95 -5.70
N ARG A 53 13.64 2.65 -6.55
CA ARG A 53 13.42 3.42 -7.76
C ARG A 53 12.95 4.85 -7.45
N PHE A 54 12.05 5.00 -6.49
CA PHE A 54 11.46 6.31 -6.23
C PHE A 54 12.06 7.02 -5.01
N GLY A 55 12.77 6.31 -4.19
CA GLY A 55 13.51 6.91 -3.10
C GLY A 55 12.91 6.71 -1.71
N SER A 56 11.62 6.56 -1.61
CA SER A 56 10.94 6.40 -0.32
C SER A 56 9.54 5.89 -0.55
N LEU A 57 8.92 5.41 0.52
CA LEU A 57 7.51 5.04 0.46
C LEU A 57 6.65 6.25 0.06
N TYR A 58 6.97 7.40 0.62
CA TYR A 58 6.28 8.63 0.29
C TYR A 58 6.28 8.87 -1.22
N ALA A 59 7.45 8.74 -1.84
CA ALA A 59 7.59 8.98 -3.27
C ALA A 59 6.87 7.91 -4.09
N VAL A 60 6.85 6.67 -3.61
CA VAL A 60 6.10 5.61 -4.31
C VAL A 60 4.62 5.94 -4.34
N LEU A 61 4.08 6.38 -3.22
CA LEU A 61 2.65 6.66 -3.13
C LEU A 61 2.26 7.89 -3.94
N GLU A 62 3.21 8.77 -4.22
CA GLU A 62 2.93 9.95 -5.04
C GLU A 62 3.27 9.77 -6.51
N ALA A 63 3.82 8.63 -6.89
CA ALA A 63 4.24 8.41 -8.26
C ALA A 63 3.05 8.26 -9.19
N PRO A 64 3.15 8.77 -10.42
CA PRO A 64 2.07 8.57 -11.39
C PRO A 64 2.04 7.12 -11.87
N ALA A 65 0.85 6.71 -12.33
CA ALA A 65 0.63 5.32 -12.69
C ALA A 65 1.58 4.85 -13.79
N ASP A 66 1.87 5.71 -14.76
CA ASP A 66 2.73 5.28 -15.86
C ASP A 66 4.16 5.05 -15.40
N GLU A 67 4.62 5.78 -14.39
CA GLU A 67 5.94 5.52 -13.84
C GLU A 67 5.95 4.24 -13.01
N LEU A 68 4.86 3.98 -12.32
CA LEU A 68 4.77 2.74 -11.55
C LEU A 68 4.76 1.52 -12.45
N THR A 69 4.00 1.56 -13.54
CA THR A 69 3.93 0.40 -14.42
C THR A 69 5.22 0.19 -15.21
N ALA A 70 6.11 1.18 -15.23
CA ALA A 70 7.42 0.97 -15.83
C ALA A 70 8.31 0.10 -14.96
N VAL A 71 7.97 -0.11 -13.70
CA VAL A 71 8.73 -0.97 -12.83
C VAL A 71 8.34 -2.42 -13.12
N PRO A 72 9.33 -3.33 -13.28
CA PRO A 72 8.99 -4.73 -13.56
C PRO A 72 8.04 -5.30 -12.53
N GLU A 73 7.08 -6.06 -13.04
CA GLU A 73 6.08 -6.77 -12.24
C GLU A 73 5.01 -5.88 -11.62
N ILE A 74 5.05 -4.59 -11.87
CA ILE A 74 3.97 -3.69 -11.46
C ILE A 74 3.04 -3.54 -12.65
N GLY A 75 1.93 -4.25 -12.60
CA GLY A 75 0.92 -4.13 -13.62
C GLY A 75 -0.07 -3.02 -13.31
N GLN A 76 -1.08 -2.92 -14.15
CA GLN A 76 -2.05 -1.85 -14.03
C GLN A 76 -2.81 -1.91 -12.72
N ARG A 77 -3.14 -3.11 -12.27
CA ARG A 77 -3.93 -3.25 -11.03
C ARG A 77 -3.14 -2.79 -9.82
N ALA A 78 -1.87 -3.16 -9.75
CA ALA A 78 -1.04 -2.72 -8.63
C ALA A 78 -0.84 -1.21 -8.68
N ALA A 79 -0.65 -0.66 -9.87
CA ALA A 79 -0.51 0.79 -10.00
C ALA A 79 -1.77 1.51 -9.57
N GLN A 80 -2.94 0.96 -9.92
CA GLN A 80 -4.20 1.56 -9.50
C GLN A 80 -4.33 1.54 -7.98
N LEU A 81 -3.98 0.43 -7.36
CA LEU A 81 -4.05 0.34 -5.90
C LEU A 81 -3.18 1.40 -5.26
N ILE A 82 -1.94 1.52 -5.72
CA ILE A 82 -1.02 2.48 -5.13
C ILE A 82 -1.50 3.92 -5.35
N THR A 83 -1.93 4.23 -6.57
CA THR A 83 -2.33 5.61 -6.85
C THR A 83 -3.67 5.98 -6.26
N MET A 84 -4.41 5.00 -5.77
CA MET A 84 -5.71 5.24 -5.13
C MET A 84 -5.57 5.73 -3.69
N LEU A 85 -4.44 5.45 -3.05
CA LEU A 85 -4.32 5.68 -1.62
C LEU A 85 -4.36 7.14 -1.22
N LEU A 86 -3.63 7.99 -1.91
CA LEU A 86 -3.61 9.40 -1.55
C LEU A 86 -4.95 10.08 -1.82
N PRO A 87 -5.60 9.86 -2.97
CA PRO A 87 -6.94 10.41 -3.14
C PRO A 87 -7.92 9.91 -2.08
N LEU A 88 -7.81 8.66 -1.69
CA LEU A 88 -8.67 8.12 -0.65
C LEU A 88 -8.39 8.79 0.68
N PHE A 89 -7.12 9.01 0.99
CA PHE A 89 -6.75 9.69 2.21
C PHE A 89 -7.27 11.12 2.23
N ARG A 90 -7.17 11.82 1.10
CA ARG A 90 -7.68 13.18 1.01
C ARG A 90 -9.19 13.21 1.21
N LEU A 91 -9.87 12.25 0.62
CA LEU A 91 -11.32 12.17 0.79
C LEU A 91 -11.68 11.87 2.22
N TYR A 92 -10.91 11.00 2.87
CA TYR A 92 -11.10 10.71 4.28
C TYR A 92 -10.96 11.98 5.12
N GLU A 93 -9.91 12.75 4.86
CA GLU A 93 -9.68 13.97 5.64
C GLU A 93 -10.79 14.97 5.43
N LYS A 94 -11.23 15.12 4.20
CA LYS A 94 -12.31 16.05 3.91
C LYS A 94 -13.60 15.62 4.59
N ASN A 95 -13.91 14.35 4.49
CA ASN A 95 -15.13 13.83 5.09
C ASN A 95 -15.10 13.94 6.60
N ARG A 96 -13.94 13.74 7.19
CA ARG A 96 -13.80 13.87 8.64
C ARG A 96 -14.09 15.30 9.09
N HIS A 97 -13.58 16.27 8.35
CA HIS A 97 -13.81 17.66 8.68
C HIS A 97 -15.26 18.06 8.49
N GLU A 98 -15.88 17.58 7.43
CA GLU A 98 -17.28 17.87 7.18
C GLU A 98 -18.15 17.31 8.30
N LYS A 99 -17.83 16.11 8.74
CA LYS A 99 -18.61 15.50 9.82
C LYS A 99 -18.44 16.26 11.11
N ASP A 100 -17.22 16.70 11.40
CA ASP A 100 -16.97 17.47 12.60
C ASP A 100 -17.67 18.81 12.55
N GLY A 101 -17.72 19.42 11.36
CA GLY A 101 -18.35 20.72 11.21
C GLY A 101 -19.86 20.68 11.06
N CYS A 102 -20.41 19.54 10.62
CA CYS A 102 -21.83 19.38 10.39
C CYS A 102 -22.32 18.15 11.12
N GLN A 103 -22.50 18.30 12.39
CA GLN A 103 -22.86 17.16 13.23
C GLN A 103 -24.16 16.50 12.81
N ASN A 104 -25.03 17.26 12.22
CA ASN A 104 -26.33 16.75 11.82
C ASN A 104 -26.28 15.96 10.53
N GLN A 105 -25.14 15.87 9.93
CA GLN A 105 -24.97 15.03 8.77
C GLN A 105 -25.06 13.61 9.19
N SER A 106 -25.75 12.81 8.71
CA SER A 106 -25.77 11.44 9.21
C SER A 106 -25.41 10.44 8.15
#